data_c1538ec7cbb09b29759cb2eacfcae8e7
#
_entry.id   c1538ec7cbb09b29759cb2eacfcae8e7
#
_cell.length_a   1.000
_cell.length_b   1.000
_cell.length_c   1.000
_cell.angle_alpha   90.00
_cell.angle_beta   90.00
_cell.angle_gamma   90.00
#
_symmetry.space_group_name_H-M   'P 1'
#
loop_
_entity.id
_entity.type
_entity.pdbx_description
1 polymer ?
#
loop_
_entity_poly.entity_id
_entity_poly.type
_entity_poly.pdbx_seq_one_letter_code
_entity_poly.pdbx_strand_id
1 'polypeptide(L)'
;MNPNSHIDKQQAARFNHSCSPNVYHRYNPNIDRLTIHALRDIHPGEEICTAYIDICHDTAERRRILRHWGFNCCCQACEVQDPARETRRSRLEQLMATMQRRENKRSFENWGTWDYAEALTTIEEVISIMLDDGLEETDTLGEAYENAAAYNIVIGCREDAIKWAEKDLEIERKCCGEDSPEYAKALALLESARAI
;
A
#
# COMPACT_ATOMS: atom_id res chain seq x y z
N MET A 1 6.34 -7.64 26.97
CA MET A 1 7.09 -6.51 26.37
C MET A 1 6.26 -5.26 26.54
N ASN A 2 6.88 -4.13 26.86
CA ASN A 2 6.16 -2.88 27.13
C ASN A 2 5.61 -2.34 25.79
N PRO A 3 4.30 -2.17 25.59
CA PRO A 3 3.73 -1.70 24.31
C PRO A 3 4.11 -0.27 23.93
N ASN A 4 4.85 0.44 24.79
CA ASN A 4 5.29 1.82 24.58
C ASN A 4 6.82 1.95 24.38
N SER A 5 7.49 1.01 23.73
CA SER A 5 8.88 1.22 23.35
C SER A 5 8.94 2.19 22.16
N HIS A 6 9.15 3.46 22.45
CA HIS A 6 9.42 4.48 21.42
C HIS A 6 10.74 4.14 20.71
N ILE A 7 10.68 3.86 19.42
CA ILE A 7 11.88 3.68 18.59
C ILE A 7 12.37 5.05 18.18
N ASP A 8 13.62 5.39 18.54
CA ASP A 8 14.29 6.61 18.06
C ASP A 8 14.52 6.50 16.54
N LYS A 9 14.44 7.63 15.81
CA LYS A 9 14.74 7.72 14.37
C LYS A 9 16.09 7.08 14.01
N GLN A 10 17.07 7.15 14.92
CA GLN A 10 18.37 6.50 14.75
C GLN A 10 18.30 4.96 14.83
N GLN A 11 17.36 4.42 15.58
CA GLN A 11 17.15 2.95 15.68
C GLN A 11 16.40 2.43 14.45
N ALA A 12 15.42 3.18 13.95
CA ALA A 12 14.68 2.83 12.74
C ALA A 12 15.58 2.81 11.48
N ALA A 13 16.58 3.71 11.42
CA ALA A 13 17.57 3.74 10.34
C ALA A 13 18.49 2.51 10.30
N ARG A 14 18.40 1.60 11.28
CA ARG A 14 19.20 0.36 11.34
C ARG A 14 18.47 -0.85 10.76
N PHE A 15 17.18 -0.74 10.44
CA PHE A 15 16.47 -1.83 9.80
C PHE A 15 16.91 -1.96 8.34
N ASN A 16 17.25 -3.18 7.96
CA ASN A 16 17.63 -3.47 6.58
C ASN A 16 16.40 -3.52 5.66
N HIS A 17 16.69 -3.46 4.37
CA HIS A 17 15.67 -3.56 3.33
C HIS A 17 15.32 -5.02 3.01
N SER A 18 14.04 -5.28 2.81
CA SER A 18 13.54 -6.44 2.08
C SER A 18 12.41 -6.02 1.12
N CYS A 19 12.34 -6.66 -0.06
CA CYS A 19 11.17 -6.53 -0.94
C CYS A 19 9.98 -7.40 -0.50
N SER A 20 10.14 -8.13 0.62
CA SER A 20 9.09 -8.80 1.38
C SER A 20 9.31 -8.45 2.85
N PRO A 21 8.99 -7.21 3.25
CA PRO A 21 9.25 -6.72 4.60
C PRO A 21 8.37 -7.42 5.63
N ASN A 22 8.79 -7.43 6.88
CA ASN A 22 7.99 -7.93 7.99
C ASN A 22 7.52 -6.80 8.93
N VAL A 23 7.97 -5.57 8.66
CA VAL A 23 7.45 -4.38 9.34
C VAL A 23 7.18 -3.25 8.35
N TYR A 24 6.17 -2.44 8.68
CA TYR A 24 5.91 -1.14 8.06
C TYR A 24 6.29 -0.03 9.03
N HIS A 25 6.80 1.08 8.52
CA HIS A 25 7.14 2.24 9.35
C HIS A 25 6.53 3.51 8.78
N ARG A 26 5.97 4.34 9.66
CA ARG A 26 5.39 5.62 9.30
C ARG A 26 5.54 6.63 10.42
N TYR A 27 5.70 7.91 10.06
CA TYR A 27 5.62 8.98 11.04
C TYR A 27 4.16 9.26 11.38
N ASN A 28 3.82 9.14 12.67
CA ASN A 28 2.50 9.48 13.18
C ASN A 28 2.52 10.89 13.80
N PRO A 29 1.91 11.90 13.14
CA PRO A 29 1.92 13.27 13.62
C PRO A 29 1.07 13.48 14.89
N ASN A 30 0.10 12.61 15.18
CA ASN A 30 -0.75 12.72 16.36
C ASN A 30 0.03 12.51 17.66
N ILE A 31 1.10 11.73 17.60
CA ILE A 31 1.97 11.43 18.74
C ILE A 31 3.41 11.95 18.55
N ASP A 32 3.69 12.58 17.42
CA ASP A 32 5.02 13.08 17.01
C ASP A 32 6.11 12.01 17.09
N ARG A 33 5.84 10.83 16.52
CA ARG A 33 6.75 9.67 16.57
C ARG A 33 6.77 8.92 15.23
N LEU A 34 7.93 8.30 14.95
CA LEU A 34 8.01 7.23 13.98
C LEU A 34 7.47 5.96 14.64
N THR A 35 6.43 5.38 14.06
CA THR A 35 5.86 4.09 14.49
C THR A 35 6.35 2.98 13.59
N ILE A 36 6.44 1.77 14.14
CA ILE A 36 6.82 0.57 13.42
C ILE A 36 5.82 -0.51 13.78
N HIS A 37 5.16 -1.04 12.77
CA HIS A 37 4.10 -2.02 12.90
C HIS A 37 4.53 -3.34 12.26
N ALA A 38 4.34 -4.44 12.98
CA ALA A 38 4.57 -5.77 12.42
C ALA A 38 3.47 -6.09 11.40
N LEU A 39 3.87 -6.43 10.19
CA LEU A 39 2.96 -6.84 9.13
C LEU A 39 2.50 -8.29 9.29
N ARG A 40 3.31 -9.12 9.94
CA ARG A 40 3.06 -10.52 10.25
C ARG A 40 3.76 -10.93 11.54
N ASP A 41 3.56 -12.15 11.98
CA ASP A 41 4.32 -12.71 13.09
C ASP A 41 5.82 -12.74 12.77
N ILE A 42 6.64 -12.29 13.70
CA ILE A 42 8.10 -12.26 13.62
C ILE A 42 8.65 -13.23 14.65
N HIS A 43 9.37 -14.23 14.20
CA HIS A 43 9.93 -15.25 15.06
C HIS A 43 11.22 -14.79 15.76
N PRO A 44 11.55 -15.35 16.94
CA PRO A 44 12.82 -15.07 17.61
C PRO A 44 14.01 -15.40 16.71
N GLY A 45 14.90 -14.40 16.53
CA GLY A 45 16.09 -14.51 15.67
C GLY A 45 15.83 -14.12 14.21
N GLU A 46 14.59 -13.84 13.83
CA GLU A 46 14.28 -13.31 12.50
C GLU A 46 14.71 -11.83 12.42
N GLU A 47 15.33 -11.45 11.30
CA GLU A 47 15.73 -10.08 11.04
C GLU A 47 14.50 -9.21 10.78
N ILE A 48 14.47 -8.03 11.41
CA ILE A 48 13.43 -7.03 11.16
C ILE A 48 13.82 -6.22 9.93
N CYS A 49 13.01 -6.32 8.87
CA CYS A 49 13.24 -5.65 7.60
C CYS A 49 12.06 -4.78 7.21
N THR A 50 12.36 -3.62 6.64
CA THR A 50 11.37 -2.69 6.07
C THR A 50 11.60 -2.50 4.57
N ALA A 51 10.66 -1.90 3.86
CA ALA A 51 10.85 -1.49 2.47
C ALA A 51 11.47 -0.09 2.42
N TYR A 52 12.54 0.09 1.61
CA TYR A 52 13.15 1.40 1.34
C TYR A 52 12.61 2.04 0.07
N ILE A 53 11.91 1.25 -0.74
CA ILE A 53 11.36 1.61 -2.06
C ILE A 53 9.96 1.06 -2.17
N ASP A 54 9.22 1.53 -3.16
CA ASP A 54 7.99 0.86 -3.57
C ASP A 54 8.30 -0.56 -4.07
N ILE A 55 7.72 -1.55 -3.41
CA ILE A 55 7.94 -2.97 -3.70
C ILE A 55 7.01 -3.48 -4.81
N CYS A 56 6.10 -2.65 -5.32
CA CYS A 56 5.19 -2.98 -6.42
C CYS A 56 5.90 -3.06 -7.78
N HIS A 57 7.07 -2.46 -7.92
CA HIS A 57 7.89 -2.56 -9.12
C HIS A 57 8.34 -3.99 -9.45
N ASP A 58 8.66 -4.25 -10.71
CA ASP A 58 9.32 -5.48 -11.11
C ASP A 58 10.73 -5.61 -10.51
N THR A 59 11.31 -6.79 -10.56
CA THR A 59 12.61 -7.07 -9.92
C THR A 59 13.75 -6.25 -10.53
N ALA A 60 13.71 -5.95 -11.83
CA ALA A 60 14.75 -5.18 -12.50
C ALA A 60 14.74 -3.71 -12.02
N GLU A 61 13.56 -3.13 -11.91
CA GLU A 61 13.38 -1.74 -11.46
C GLU A 61 13.70 -1.62 -9.97
N ARG A 62 13.23 -2.53 -9.11
CA ARG A 62 13.62 -2.53 -7.68
C ARG A 62 15.14 -2.58 -7.50
N ARG A 63 15.84 -3.45 -8.25
CA ARG A 63 17.31 -3.52 -8.21
C ARG A 63 17.95 -2.24 -8.73
N ARG A 64 17.39 -1.62 -9.77
CA ARG A 64 17.88 -0.35 -10.31
C ARG A 64 17.80 0.76 -9.26
N ILE A 65 16.67 0.89 -8.57
CA ILE A 65 16.46 1.91 -7.53
C ILE A 65 17.38 1.63 -6.32
N LEU A 66 17.46 0.39 -5.86
CA LEU A 66 18.26 0.01 -4.69
C LEU A 66 19.78 0.18 -4.89
N ARG A 67 20.28 0.15 -6.14
CA ARG A 67 21.68 0.52 -6.42
C ARG A 67 22.03 1.94 -5.98
N HIS A 68 21.09 2.87 -5.97
CA HIS A 68 21.31 4.22 -5.43
C HIS A 68 21.51 4.22 -3.90
N TRP A 69 21.03 3.18 -3.20
CA TRP A 69 21.29 2.94 -1.78
C TRP A 69 22.63 2.19 -1.54
N GLY A 70 23.36 1.87 -2.60
CA GLY A 70 24.70 1.28 -2.52
C GLY A 70 24.75 -0.25 -2.37
N PHE A 71 23.65 -0.96 -2.59
CA PHE A 71 23.61 -2.43 -2.51
C PHE A 71 22.73 -3.08 -3.58
N ASN A 72 22.97 -4.38 -3.78
CA ASN A 72 22.08 -5.24 -4.58
C ASN A 72 21.23 -6.09 -3.63
N CYS A 73 19.91 -6.00 -3.76
CA CYS A 73 19.00 -6.79 -2.93
C CYS A 73 19.07 -8.27 -3.34
N CYS A 74 19.26 -9.14 -2.36
CA CYS A 74 19.23 -10.60 -2.46
C CYS A 74 18.16 -11.23 -1.56
N CYS A 75 17.09 -10.48 -1.22
CA CYS A 75 15.98 -11.05 -0.49
C CYS A 75 15.24 -12.12 -1.31
N GLN A 76 14.47 -12.96 -0.64
CA GLN A 76 13.74 -14.07 -1.27
C GLN A 76 12.90 -13.60 -2.47
N ALA A 77 12.23 -12.44 -2.36
CA ALA A 77 11.40 -11.89 -3.45
C ALA A 77 12.23 -11.48 -4.70
N CYS A 78 13.54 -11.22 -4.54
CA CYS A 78 14.44 -10.87 -5.63
C CYS A 78 15.20 -12.08 -6.21
N GLU A 79 15.40 -13.13 -5.42
CA GLU A 79 16.14 -14.32 -5.86
C GLU A 79 15.25 -15.33 -6.58
N VAL A 80 13.98 -15.42 -6.20
CA VAL A 80 13.02 -16.30 -6.86
C VAL A 80 12.66 -15.71 -8.22
N GLN A 81 13.12 -16.36 -9.29
CA GLN A 81 12.74 -16.01 -10.65
C GLN A 81 11.35 -16.58 -10.97
N ASP A 82 10.39 -15.71 -11.15
CA ASP A 82 9.03 -16.03 -11.57
C ASP A 82 8.61 -15.12 -12.74
N PRO A 83 8.74 -15.61 -14.00
CA PRO A 83 8.37 -14.83 -15.18
C PRO A 83 6.91 -14.39 -15.20
N ALA A 84 6.00 -15.17 -14.61
CA ALA A 84 4.59 -14.82 -14.54
C ALA A 84 4.38 -13.62 -13.59
N ARG A 85 5.06 -13.62 -12.45
CA ARG A 85 5.06 -12.47 -11.52
C ARG A 85 5.65 -11.23 -12.17
N GLU A 86 6.78 -11.35 -12.86
CA GLU A 86 7.39 -10.19 -13.55
C GLU A 86 6.43 -9.60 -14.60
N THR A 87 5.69 -10.45 -15.33
CA THR A 87 4.67 -10.00 -16.28
C THR A 87 3.52 -9.25 -15.57
N ARG A 88 3.03 -9.78 -14.44
CA ARG A 88 1.99 -9.13 -13.64
C ARG A 88 2.48 -7.80 -13.07
N ARG A 89 3.73 -7.71 -12.59
CA ARG A 89 4.32 -6.46 -12.09
C ARG A 89 4.45 -5.40 -13.18
N SER A 90 4.89 -5.76 -14.37
CA SER A 90 4.92 -4.83 -15.50
C SER A 90 3.50 -4.36 -15.88
N ARG A 91 2.50 -5.24 -15.77
CA ARG A 91 1.10 -4.86 -15.98
C ARG A 91 0.61 -3.90 -14.88
N LEU A 92 0.93 -4.19 -13.63
CA LEU A 92 0.60 -3.32 -12.49
C LEU A 92 1.14 -1.90 -12.67
N GLU A 93 2.40 -1.74 -13.06
CA GLU A 93 2.99 -0.44 -13.35
C GLU A 93 2.25 0.32 -14.46
N GLN A 94 1.85 -0.36 -15.53
CA GLN A 94 1.07 0.25 -16.62
C GLN A 94 -0.30 0.75 -16.14
N LEU A 95 -0.98 -0.04 -15.30
CA LEU A 95 -2.27 0.33 -14.72
C LEU A 95 -2.14 1.52 -13.78
N MET A 96 -1.17 1.49 -12.85
CA MET A 96 -0.91 2.60 -11.94
C MET A 96 -0.54 3.89 -12.67
N ALA A 97 0.32 3.82 -13.70
CA ALA A 97 0.65 4.96 -14.54
C ALA A 97 -0.58 5.49 -15.33
N THR A 98 -1.52 4.61 -15.68
CA THR A 98 -2.76 5.02 -16.34
C THR A 98 -3.69 5.74 -15.38
N MET A 99 -3.83 5.23 -14.16
CA MET A 99 -4.60 5.89 -13.09
C MET A 99 -4.03 7.27 -12.76
N GLN A 100 -2.72 7.37 -12.55
CA GLN A 100 -2.06 8.64 -12.26
C GLN A 100 -2.27 9.67 -13.38
N ARG A 101 -2.19 9.25 -14.65
CA ARG A 101 -2.46 10.14 -15.79
C ARG A 101 -3.91 10.62 -15.82
N ARG A 102 -4.86 9.75 -15.44
CA ARG A 102 -6.29 10.10 -15.34
C ARG A 102 -6.54 11.10 -14.22
N GLU A 103 -5.97 10.88 -13.04
CA GLU A 103 -6.09 11.81 -11.91
C GLU A 103 -5.50 13.18 -12.23
N ASN A 104 -4.33 13.22 -12.86
CA ASN A 104 -3.72 14.46 -13.30
C ASN A 104 -4.60 15.23 -14.29
N LYS A 105 -5.28 14.55 -15.22
CA LYS A 105 -6.25 15.17 -16.13
C LYS A 105 -7.49 15.69 -15.38
N ARG A 106 -7.99 14.93 -14.41
CA ARG A 106 -9.12 15.31 -13.57
C ARG A 106 -8.88 16.67 -12.87
N SER A 107 -7.66 16.95 -12.45
CA SER A 107 -7.29 18.21 -11.81
C SER A 107 -7.35 19.42 -12.75
N PHE A 108 -7.28 19.22 -14.07
CA PHE A 108 -7.21 20.29 -15.07
C PHE A 108 -8.44 20.40 -15.96
N GLU A 109 -9.19 19.33 -16.19
CA GLU A 109 -10.28 19.26 -17.15
C GLU A 109 -11.54 18.66 -16.54
N ASN A 110 -12.52 19.48 -16.23
CA ASN A 110 -13.93 19.13 -15.95
C ASN A 110 -14.23 17.83 -15.16
N TRP A 111 -14.72 17.99 -13.96
CA TRP A 111 -15.23 16.94 -13.05
C TRP A 111 -16.36 16.06 -13.63
N GLY A 112 -16.97 16.46 -14.75
CA GLY A 112 -18.16 15.83 -15.33
C GLY A 112 -17.93 14.68 -16.30
N THR A 113 -16.70 14.37 -16.68
CA THR A 113 -16.36 13.36 -17.72
C THR A 113 -15.61 12.15 -17.19
N TRP A 114 -15.50 11.99 -15.88
CA TRP A 114 -14.81 10.84 -15.28
C TRP A 114 -15.67 9.59 -15.37
N ASP A 115 -15.20 8.59 -16.08
CA ASP A 115 -15.84 7.27 -16.13
C ASP A 115 -15.41 6.44 -14.92
N TYR A 116 -16.21 6.50 -13.87
CA TYR A 116 -15.99 5.72 -12.64
C TYR A 116 -16.09 4.22 -12.86
N ALA A 117 -16.88 3.74 -13.83
CA ALA A 117 -16.98 2.32 -14.12
C ALA A 117 -15.68 1.79 -14.75
N GLU A 118 -15.10 2.54 -15.69
CA GLU A 118 -13.79 2.20 -16.25
C GLU A 118 -12.67 2.29 -15.20
N ALA A 119 -12.73 3.29 -14.32
CA ALA A 119 -11.77 3.44 -13.23
C ALA A 119 -11.86 2.26 -12.24
N LEU A 120 -13.07 1.82 -11.88
CA LEU A 120 -13.30 0.64 -11.04
C LEU A 120 -12.74 -0.62 -11.66
N THR A 121 -12.99 -0.88 -12.94
CA THR A 121 -12.42 -2.03 -13.64
C THR A 121 -10.88 -2.02 -13.57
N THR A 122 -10.28 -0.85 -13.71
CA THR A 122 -8.82 -0.70 -13.63
C THR A 122 -8.29 -0.96 -12.22
N ILE A 123 -8.96 -0.40 -11.20
CA ILE A 123 -8.51 -0.56 -9.80
C ILE A 123 -8.72 -1.99 -9.29
N GLU A 124 -9.78 -2.67 -9.72
CA GLU A 124 -10.02 -4.07 -9.38
C GLU A 124 -8.95 -5.00 -10.00
N GLU A 125 -8.48 -4.72 -11.21
CA GLU A 125 -7.35 -5.42 -11.81
C GLU A 125 -6.05 -5.17 -11.01
N VAL A 126 -5.80 -3.92 -10.58
CA VAL A 126 -4.68 -3.57 -9.68
C VAL A 126 -4.73 -4.39 -8.41
N ILE A 127 -5.88 -4.39 -7.72
CA ILE A 127 -6.09 -5.14 -6.47
C ILE A 127 -5.83 -6.64 -6.69
N SER A 128 -6.39 -7.21 -7.76
CA SER A 128 -6.20 -8.64 -8.07
C SER A 128 -4.73 -8.99 -8.25
N ILE A 129 -3.99 -8.23 -9.03
CA ILE A 129 -2.56 -8.46 -9.25
C ILE A 129 -1.78 -8.33 -7.94
N MET A 130 -2.09 -7.35 -7.11
CA MET A 130 -1.40 -7.15 -5.85
C MET A 130 -1.61 -8.31 -4.88
N LEU A 131 -2.84 -8.83 -4.79
CA LEU A 131 -3.16 -10.00 -3.98
C LEU A 131 -2.48 -11.27 -4.51
N ASP A 132 -2.49 -11.52 -5.81
CA ASP A 132 -1.84 -12.66 -6.45
C ASP A 132 -0.32 -12.68 -6.25
N ASP A 133 0.27 -11.51 -6.03
CA ASP A 133 1.71 -11.32 -5.87
C ASP A 133 2.17 -11.18 -4.41
N GLY A 134 1.26 -11.37 -3.45
CA GLY A 134 1.57 -11.31 -2.01
C GLY A 134 1.91 -9.89 -1.52
N LEU A 135 1.22 -8.89 -2.05
CA LEU A 135 1.35 -7.47 -1.66
C LEU A 135 0.22 -7.01 -0.73
N GLU A 136 -0.36 -7.94 0.04
CA GLU A 136 -1.53 -7.69 0.89
C GLU A 136 -1.28 -6.63 1.98
N GLU A 137 -0.03 -6.36 2.30
CA GLU A 137 0.34 -5.52 3.44
C GLU A 137 1.16 -4.31 2.99
N THR A 138 0.63 -3.59 2.00
CA THR A 138 1.24 -2.38 1.44
C THR A 138 0.28 -1.21 1.52
N ASP A 139 0.81 -0.02 1.75
CA ASP A 139 0.07 1.23 1.63
C ASP A 139 -0.51 1.42 0.22
N THR A 140 0.19 0.97 -0.81
CA THR A 140 -0.30 0.99 -2.20
C THR A 140 -1.60 0.19 -2.37
N LEU A 141 -1.75 -0.96 -1.68
CA LEU A 141 -3.01 -1.70 -1.69
C LEU A 141 -4.10 -0.99 -0.88
N GLY A 142 -3.74 -0.34 0.23
CA GLY A 142 -4.65 0.54 0.99
C GLY A 142 -5.20 1.65 0.11
N GLU A 143 -4.34 2.39 -0.59
CA GLU A 143 -4.76 3.41 -1.57
C GLU A 143 -5.67 2.84 -2.68
N ALA A 144 -5.40 1.61 -3.15
CA ALA A 144 -6.26 0.96 -4.13
C ALA A 144 -7.66 0.65 -3.56
N TYR A 145 -7.76 0.18 -2.33
CA TYR A 145 -9.04 -0.05 -1.65
C TYR A 145 -9.77 1.26 -1.36
N GLU A 146 -9.07 2.31 -0.91
CA GLU A 146 -9.62 3.65 -0.71
C GLU A 146 -10.27 4.17 -2.01
N ASN A 147 -9.54 4.10 -3.13
CA ASN A 147 -10.05 4.53 -4.42
C ASN A 147 -11.26 3.71 -4.88
N ALA A 148 -11.22 2.38 -4.72
CA ALA A 148 -12.34 1.51 -5.06
C ALA A 148 -13.58 1.85 -4.22
N ALA A 149 -13.43 2.10 -2.91
CA ALA A 149 -14.51 2.52 -2.04
C ALA A 149 -15.09 3.88 -2.46
N ALA A 150 -14.23 4.87 -2.69
CA ALA A 150 -14.64 6.22 -3.09
C ALA A 150 -15.40 6.22 -4.43
N TYR A 151 -14.95 5.45 -5.42
CA TYR A 151 -15.64 5.35 -6.71
C TYR A 151 -17.01 4.67 -6.56
N ASN A 152 -17.10 3.62 -5.75
CA ASN A 152 -18.40 2.96 -5.46
C ASN A 152 -19.37 3.89 -4.72
N ILE A 153 -18.88 4.74 -3.80
CA ILE A 153 -19.71 5.78 -3.18
C ILE A 153 -20.30 6.71 -4.24
N VAL A 154 -19.48 7.18 -5.19
CA VAL A 154 -19.93 8.13 -6.22
C VAL A 154 -20.99 7.53 -7.14
N ILE A 155 -20.85 6.24 -7.51
CA ILE A 155 -21.84 5.58 -8.37
C ILE A 155 -23.02 4.98 -7.60
N GLY A 156 -23.04 5.08 -6.27
CA GLY A 156 -24.14 4.60 -5.40
C GLY A 156 -24.15 3.09 -5.14
N CYS A 157 -23.03 2.40 -5.37
CA CYS A 157 -22.88 0.95 -5.09
C CYS A 157 -22.50 0.71 -3.63
N ARG A 158 -23.48 0.79 -2.72
CA ARG A 158 -23.26 0.74 -1.27
C ARG A 158 -22.50 -0.49 -0.79
N GLU A 159 -22.89 -1.68 -1.24
CA GLU A 159 -22.30 -2.95 -0.76
C GLU A 159 -20.80 -3.03 -1.09
N ASP A 160 -20.43 -2.70 -2.32
CA ASP A 160 -19.04 -2.68 -2.74
C ASP A 160 -18.25 -1.53 -2.09
N ALA A 161 -18.86 -0.37 -1.89
CA ALA A 161 -18.24 0.74 -1.16
C ALA A 161 -17.87 0.33 0.27
N ILE A 162 -18.77 -0.30 1.01
CA ILE A 162 -18.52 -0.80 2.37
C ILE A 162 -17.42 -1.86 2.35
N LYS A 163 -17.51 -2.84 1.46
CA LYS A 163 -16.54 -3.93 1.32
C LYS A 163 -15.11 -3.40 1.14
N TRP A 164 -14.90 -2.43 0.25
CA TRP A 164 -13.59 -1.88 -0.01
C TRP A 164 -13.11 -0.97 1.12
N ALA A 165 -13.99 -0.17 1.71
CA ALA A 165 -13.65 0.68 2.84
C ALA A 165 -13.28 -0.13 4.11
N GLU A 166 -13.89 -1.29 4.34
CA GLU A 166 -13.52 -2.19 5.44
C GLU A 166 -12.11 -2.79 5.23
N LYS A 167 -11.76 -3.11 3.98
CA LYS A 167 -10.41 -3.60 3.64
C LYS A 167 -9.34 -2.52 3.79
N ASP A 168 -9.62 -1.30 3.37
CA ASP A 168 -8.76 -0.15 3.58
C ASP A 168 -8.52 0.08 5.08
N LEU A 169 -9.59 0.14 5.88
CA LEU A 169 -9.51 0.32 7.33
C LEU A 169 -8.66 -0.76 8.02
N GLU A 170 -8.73 -2.01 7.56
CA GLU A 170 -7.92 -3.11 8.10
C GLU A 170 -6.44 -2.92 7.80
N ILE A 171 -6.08 -2.51 6.57
CA ILE A 171 -4.69 -2.21 6.20
C ILE A 171 -4.15 -1.05 7.03
N GLU A 172 -4.90 0.05 7.12
CA GLU A 172 -4.46 1.22 7.86
C GLU A 172 -4.30 0.93 9.36
N ARG A 173 -5.19 0.13 9.93
CA ARG A 173 -5.04 -0.36 11.31
C ARG A 173 -3.74 -1.14 11.50
N LYS A 174 -3.40 -2.00 10.53
CA LYS A 174 -2.23 -2.88 10.60
C LYS A 174 -0.92 -2.13 10.35
N CYS A 175 -0.90 -1.26 9.32
CA CYS A 175 0.30 -0.55 8.89
C CYS A 175 0.58 0.70 9.72
N CYS A 176 -0.45 1.43 10.14
CA CYS A 176 -0.31 2.75 10.75
C CYS A 176 -0.78 2.83 12.21
N GLY A 177 -1.67 1.91 12.64
CA GLY A 177 -2.27 1.90 13.98
C GLY A 177 -3.52 2.78 14.09
N GLU A 178 -4.36 2.47 15.08
CA GLU A 178 -5.67 3.13 15.28
C GLU A 178 -5.56 4.60 15.73
N ASP A 179 -4.39 5.03 16.17
CA ASP A 179 -4.09 6.41 16.57
C ASP A 179 -3.54 7.28 15.43
N SER A 180 -3.44 6.74 14.21
CA SER A 180 -2.92 7.43 13.04
C SER A 180 -3.98 8.26 12.32
N PRO A 181 -3.58 9.34 11.62
CA PRO A 181 -4.50 10.08 10.76
C PRO A 181 -5.01 9.25 9.58
N GLU A 182 -4.23 8.30 9.10
CA GLU A 182 -4.59 7.38 8.03
C GLU A 182 -5.76 6.50 8.44
N TYR A 183 -5.70 5.89 9.62
CA TYR A 183 -6.81 5.10 10.17
C TYR A 183 -8.08 5.95 10.36
N ALA A 184 -7.94 7.17 10.87
CA ALA A 184 -9.07 8.08 11.03
C ALA A 184 -9.73 8.44 9.68
N LYS A 185 -8.91 8.60 8.61
CA LYS A 185 -9.40 8.84 7.24
C LYS A 185 -10.16 7.63 6.70
N ALA A 186 -9.61 6.42 6.85
CA ALA A 186 -10.26 5.18 6.41
C ALA A 186 -11.58 4.94 7.16
N LEU A 187 -11.64 5.25 8.46
CA LEU A 187 -12.87 5.15 9.25
C LEU A 187 -13.94 6.12 8.73
N ALA A 188 -13.58 7.37 8.42
CA ALA A 188 -14.52 8.34 7.85
C ALA A 188 -15.03 7.92 6.46
N LEU A 189 -14.18 7.27 5.64
CA LEU A 189 -14.60 6.69 4.37
C LEU A 189 -15.62 5.57 4.55
N LEU A 190 -15.41 4.67 5.51
CA LEU A 190 -16.35 3.60 5.83
C LEU A 190 -17.69 4.15 6.33
N GLU A 191 -17.69 5.19 7.17
CA GLU A 191 -18.90 5.87 7.60
C GLU A 191 -19.66 6.49 6.41
N SER A 192 -18.93 7.12 5.48
CA SER A 192 -19.50 7.68 4.25
C SER A 192 -20.13 6.59 3.37
N ALA A 193 -19.44 5.43 3.22
CA ALA A 193 -19.97 4.29 2.47
C ALA A 193 -21.26 3.71 3.09
N ARG A 194 -21.40 3.75 4.41
CA ARG A 194 -22.59 3.29 5.12
C ARG A 194 -23.78 4.26 5.01
N ALA A 195 -23.51 5.51 4.68
CA ALA A 195 -24.52 6.58 4.63
C ALA A 195 -25.24 6.69 3.26
N ILE A 196 -24.74 6.06 2.20
CA ILE A 196 -25.35 6.07 0.86
C ILE A 196 -26.45 5.03 0.69
#